data_2ffb5435b958fcf7f9ef6908b08439c1
#
_entry.id   2ffb5435b958fcf7f9ef6908b08439c1
#
_cell.length_a   1.000
_cell.length_b   1.000
_cell.length_c   1.000
_cell.angle_alpha   90.00
_cell.angle_beta   90.00
_cell.angle_gamma   90.00
#
_symmetry.space_group_name_H-M   'P 1'
#
loop_
_entity.id
_entity.type
_entity.pdbx_description
1 polymer ?
#
loop_
_entity_poly.entity_id
_entity_poly.type
_entity_poly.pdbx_seq_one_letter_code
_entity_poly.pdbx_strand_id
1 'polypeptide(L)'
;DPARSVAVEACAGAGKTWMLVSRMLRALLDGCAPHEILAITFTKKAAGEMRQRLQEWLQEFSACPLPRLEQELVARGISPQRALDQREQLQKLYRRMLDAGRPVQIRTFHSWFAALLGTAPLAVLQAQGLPANYELLEDDAEAVREVWRPFLQTVAQDAALRADYEAAVARHGRSQTHKALEGALSKRVEFTLADEAGIVDASVPAFGERFPDLAG
;
A
#
# COMPACT_ATOMS: atom_id res chain seq x y z
N ASP A 1 -4.26 -19.50 -13.88
CA ASP A 1 -4.27 -20.56 -12.86
C ASP A 1 -3.95 -19.95 -11.49
N PRO A 2 -4.89 -19.98 -10.50
CA PRO A 2 -4.65 -19.42 -9.18
C PRO A 2 -3.58 -20.18 -8.37
N ALA A 3 -3.33 -21.45 -8.67
CA ALA A 3 -2.32 -22.24 -7.97
C ALA A 3 -0.86 -21.92 -8.38
N ARG A 4 -0.65 -21.11 -9.43
CA ARG A 4 0.69 -20.74 -9.90
C ARG A 4 1.03 -19.29 -9.56
N SER A 5 2.26 -19.03 -9.15
CA SER A 5 2.79 -17.66 -9.06
C SER A 5 3.04 -17.12 -10.47
N VAL A 6 2.57 -15.92 -10.73
CA VAL A 6 2.65 -15.28 -12.06
C VAL A 6 2.98 -13.80 -11.87
N ALA A 7 3.99 -13.31 -12.59
CA ALA A 7 4.21 -11.89 -12.81
C ALA A 7 3.54 -11.46 -14.12
N VAL A 8 2.86 -10.32 -14.11
CA VAL A 8 2.15 -9.80 -15.28
C VAL A 8 2.56 -8.36 -15.51
N GLU A 9 3.21 -8.13 -16.65
CA GLU A 9 3.49 -6.80 -17.16
C GLU A 9 2.41 -6.40 -18.16
N ALA A 10 1.81 -5.23 -17.94
CA ALA A 10 0.78 -4.71 -18.83
C ALA A 10 0.66 -3.19 -18.70
N CYS A 11 0.45 -2.51 -19.81
CA CYS A 11 0.19 -1.07 -19.86
C CYS A 11 -1.10 -0.67 -19.13
N ALA A 12 -1.29 0.62 -18.88
CA ALA A 12 -2.56 1.14 -18.37
C ALA A 12 -3.70 0.77 -19.33
N GLY A 13 -4.86 0.39 -18.81
CA GLY A 13 -6.02 -0.02 -19.62
C GLY A 13 -5.98 -1.45 -20.19
N ALA A 14 -4.89 -2.19 -20.06
CA ALA A 14 -4.73 -3.55 -20.61
C ALA A 14 -5.50 -4.68 -19.87
N GLY A 15 -6.48 -4.34 -19.04
CA GLY A 15 -7.34 -5.33 -18.38
C GLY A 15 -6.73 -5.99 -17.13
N LYS A 16 -5.67 -5.41 -16.50
CA LYS A 16 -5.07 -5.96 -15.27
C LYS A 16 -6.07 -6.23 -14.16
N THR A 17 -6.98 -5.29 -13.90
CA THR A 17 -8.02 -5.43 -12.87
C THR A 17 -8.99 -6.58 -13.22
N TRP A 18 -9.36 -6.71 -14.49
CA TRP A 18 -10.20 -7.82 -14.96
C TRP A 18 -9.53 -9.16 -14.68
N MET A 19 -8.25 -9.28 -14.98
CA MET A 19 -7.47 -10.50 -14.78
C MET A 19 -7.31 -10.83 -13.28
N LEU A 20 -7.04 -9.83 -12.43
CA LEU A 20 -6.93 -10.04 -10.98
C LEU A 20 -8.25 -10.53 -10.39
N VAL A 21 -9.36 -9.89 -10.75
CA VAL A 21 -10.70 -10.30 -10.26
C VAL A 21 -11.08 -11.67 -10.83
N SER A 22 -10.72 -11.97 -12.09
CA SER A 22 -10.89 -13.31 -12.66
C SER A 22 -10.09 -14.38 -11.90
N ARG A 23 -8.87 -14.04 -11.44
CA ARG A 23 -8.06 -14.94 -10.63
C ARG A 23 -8.69 -15.20 -9.24
N MET A 24 -9.24 -14.15 -8.60
CA MET A 24 -9.98 -14.31 -7.33
C MET A 24 -11.19 -15.21 -7.52
N LEU A 25 -11.97 -14.99 -8.59
CA LEU A 25 -13.13 -15.81 -8.92
C LEU A 25 -12.75 -17.30 -9.10
N ARG A 26 -11.65 -17.56 -9.82
CA ARG A 26 -11.16 -18.93 -10.01
C ARG A 26 -10.71 -19.57 -8.69
N ALA A 27 -10.02 -18.83 -7.82
CA ALA A 27 -9.63 -19.34 -6.51
C ALA A 27 -10.85 -19.73 -5.65
N LEU A 28 -11.90 -18.90 -5.68
CA LEU A 28 -13.17 -19.20 -5.00
C LEU A 28 -13.86 -20.46 -5.57
N LEU A 29 -13.81 -20.66 -6.90
CA LEU A 29 -14.35 -21.85 -7.55
C LEU A 29 -13.50 -23.10 -7.27
N ASP A 30 -12.19 -22.95 -7.10
CA ASP A 30 -11.27 -24.03 -6.73
C ASP A 30 -11.36 -24.37 -5.22
N GLY A 31 -12.24 -23.70 -4.46
CA GLY A 31 -12.57 -24.06 -3.07
C GLY A 31 -11.90 -23.19 -2.01
N CYS A 32 -11.09 -22.17 -2.37
CA CYS A 32 -10.55 -21.24 -1.38
C CYS A 32 -11.68 -20.52 -0.65
N ALA A 33 -11.57 -20.40 0.67
CA ALA A 33 -12.50 -19.58 1.43
C ALA A 33 -12.27 -18.07 1.11
N PRO A 34 -13.31 -17.24 1.08
CA PRO A 34 -13.18 -15.84 0.70
C PRO A 34 -12.11 -15.08 1.53
N HIS A 35 -12.06 -15.32 2.83
CA HIS A 35 -11.11 -14.67 3.74
C HIS A 35 -9.65 -15.13 3.60
N GLU A 36 -9.38 -16.23 2.89
CA GLU A 36 -8.04 -16.71 2.56
C GLU A 36 -7.44 -15.99 1.34
N ILE A 37 -8.26 -15.27 0.59
CA ILE A 37 -7.82 -14.50 -0.57
C ILE A 37 -7.50 -13.09 -0.15
N LEU A 38 -6.22 -12.69 -0.31
CA LEU A 38 -5.74 -11.34 -0.06
C LEU A 38 -5.31 -10.68 -1.38
N ALA A 39 -5.95 -9.57 -1.72
CA ALA A 39 -5.54 -8.69 -2.81
C ALA A 39 -5.07 -7.34 -2.26
N ILE A 40 -3.87 -6.94 -2.63
CA ILE A 40 -3.26 -5.69 -2.17
C ILE A 40 -3.08 -4.75 -3.35
N THR A 41 -3.38 -3.47 -3.11
CA THR A 41 -3.17 -2.37 -4.07
C THR A 41 -2.63 -1.13 -3.36
N PHE A 42 -2.21 -0.13 -4.12
CA PHE A 42 -1.66 1.10 -3.56
C PHE A 42 -2.74 2.11 -3.14
N THR A 43 -3.89 2.15 -3.83
CA THR A 43 -4.91 3.18 -3.61
C THR A 43 -6.23 2.61 -3.11
N LYS A 44 -6.92 3.37 -2.25
CA LYS A 44 -8.29 3.04 -1.82
C LYS A 44 -9.26 2.95 -2.99
N LYS A 45 -9.08 3.81 -4.01
CA LYS A 45 -9.88 3.80 -5.23
C LYS A 45 -9.75 2.46 -5.96
N ALA A 46 -8.53 1.98 -6.21
CA ALA A 46 -8.30 0.71 -6.89
C ALA A 46 -8.84 -0.49 -6.08
N ALA A 47 -8.71 -0.45 -4.75
CA ALA A 47 -9.31 -1.46 -3.88
C ALA A 47 -10.84 -1.46 -3.96
N GLY A 48 -11.45 -0.27 -4.02
CA GLY A 48 -12.89 -0.09 -4.21
C GLY A 48 -13.37 -0.64 -5.56
N GLU A 49 -12.69 -0.29 -6.64
CA GLU A 49 -12.99 -0.77 -8.00
C GLU A 49 -12.92 -2.30 -8.12
N MET A 50 -11.90 -2.93 -7.50
CA MET A 50 -11.79 -4.40 -7.48
C MET A 50 -12.94 -5.05 -6.71
N ARG A 51 -13.30 -4.50 -5.55
CA ARG A 51 -14.42 -4.99 -4.74
C ARG A 51 -15.74 -4.89 -5.48
N GLN A 52 -16.01 -3.72 -6.05
CA GLN A 52 -17.21 -3.45 -6.81
C GLN A 52 -17.34 -4.41 -8.01
N ARG A 53 -16.27 -4.57 -8.79
CA ARG A 53 -16.26 -5.47 -9.95
C ARG A 53 -16.48 -6.92 -9.57
N LEU A 54 -15.85 -7.40 -8.49
CA LEU A 54 -16.10 -8.77 -8.00
C LEU A 54 -17.57 -8.95 -7.61
N GLN A 55 -18.14 -7.98 -6.90
CA GLN A 55 -19.53 -8.02 -6.45
C GLN A 55 -20.50 -7.97 -7.65
N GLU A 56 -20.28 -7.07 -8.61
CA GLU A 56 -21.10 -6.96 -9.83
C GLU A 56 -21.12 -8.28 -10.61
N TRP A 57 -19.94 -8.89 -10.81
CA TRP A 57 -19.87 -10.18 -11.50
C TRP A 57 -20.59 -11.31 -10.74
N LEU A 58 -20.42 -11.39 -9.43
CA LEU A 58 -21.07 -12.41 -8.63
C LEU A 58 -22.62 -12.28 -8.67
N GLN A 59 -23.11 -11.04 -8.62
CA GLN A 59 -24.53 -10.74 -8.76
C GLN A 59 -25.03 -11.09 -10.17
N GLU A 60 -24.34 -10.64 -11.21
CA GLU A 60 -24.68 -10.94 -12.60
C GLU A 60 -24.72 -12.44 -12.83
N PHE A 61 -23.67 -13.15 -12.42
CA PHE A 61 -23.56 -14.60 -12.65
C PHE A 61 -24.61 -15.40 -11.88
N SER A 62 -25.08 -14.92 -10.74
CA SER A 62 -26.16 -15.59 -10.00
C SER A 62 -27.48 -15.64 -10.76
N ALA A 63 -27.71 -14.71 -11.69
CA ALA A 63 -28.90 -14.61 -12.50
C ALA A 63 -28.72 -15.08 -13.96
N CYS A 64 -27.48 -15.39 -14.38
CA CYS A 64 -27.17 -15.78 -15.75
C CYS A 64 -27.59 -17.22 -16.07
N PRO A 65 -28.03 -17.51 -17.32
CA PRO A 65 -28.24 -18.87 -17.80
C PRO A 65 -26.93 -19.67 -17.85
N LEU A 66 -26.99 -20.97 -17.57
CA LEU A 66 -25.82 -21.85 -17.51
C LEU A 66 -24.92 -21.83 -18.76
N PRO A 67 -25.44 -21.78 -20.02
CA PRO A 67 -24.60 -21.70 -21.19
C PRO A 67 -23.74 -20.41 -21.25
N ARG A 68 -24.24 -19.28 -20.75
CA ARG A 68 -23.46 -18.04 -20.66
C ARG A 68 -22.38 -18.14 -19.60
N LEU A 69 -22.67 -18.75 -18.46
CA LEU A 69 -21.68 -18.97 -17.39
C LEU A 69 -20.53 -19.84 -17.86
N GLU A 70 -20.78 -20.83 -18.69
CA GLU A 70 -19.75 -21.63 -19.32
C GLU A 70 -18.81 -20.77 -20.20
N GLN A 71 -19.37 -19.90 -21.04
CA GLN A 71 -18.60 -18.97 -21.86
C GLN A 71 -17.75 -18.01 -21.01
N GLU A 72 -18.33 -17.50 -19.93
CA GLU A 72 -17.63 -16.63 -18.98
C GLU A 72 -16.44 -17.34 -18.27
N LEU A 73 -16.59 -18.62 -17.95
CA LEU A 73 -15.55 -19.44 -17.37
C LEU A 73 -14.42 -19.70 -18.37
N VAL A 74 -14.77 -20.04 -19.61
CA VAL A 74 -13.79 -20.24 -20.69
C VAL A 74 -13.01 -18.95 -20.99
N ALA A 75 -13.69 -17.80 -21.05
CA ALA A 75 -13.05 -16.50 -21.22
C ALA A 75 -12.03 -16.18 -20.12
N ARG A 76 -12.20 -16.74 -18.92
CA ARG A 76 -11.25 -16.63 -17.77
C ARG A 76 -10.18 -17.71 -17.75
N GLY A 77 -10.05 -18.49 -18.82
CA GLY A 77 -9.01 -19.49 -19.01
C GLY A 77 -9.27 -20.81 -18.28
N ILE A 78 -10.53 -21.14 -18.02
CA ILE A 78 -10.94 -22.46 -17.57
C ILE A 78 -11.21 -23.33 -18.80
N SER A 79 -10.74 -24.59 -18.81
CA SER A 79 -10.98 -25.47 -19.94
C SER A 79 -12.49 -25.72 -20.13
N PRO A 80 -12.96 -25.93 -21.37
CA PRO A 80 -14.38 -26.14 -21.64
C PRO A 80 -15.02 -27.24 -20.78
N GLN A 81 -14.32 -28.35 -20.57
CA GLN A 81 -14.82 -29.43 -19.73
C GLN A 81 -15.02 -28.99 -18.27
N ARG A 82 -14.02 -28.32 -17.68
CA ARG A 82 -14.14 -27.77 -16.30
C ARG A 82 -15.19 -26.66 -16.22
N ALA A 83 -15.39 -25.90 -17.30
CA ALA A 83 -16.41 -24.86 -17.33
C ALA A 83 -17.83 -25.46 -17.25
N LEU A 84 -18.07 -26.56 -17.94
CA LEU A 84 -19.32 -27.34 -17.80
C LEU A 84 -19.54 -27.81 -16.37
N ASP A 85 -18.50 -28.34 -15.73
CA ASP A 85 -18.59 -28.86 -14.37
C ASP A 85 -18.78 -27.75 -13.31
N GLN A 86 -18.20 -26.58 -13.55
CA GLN A 86 -18.19 -25.47 -12.57
C GLN A 86 -19.29 -24.41 -12.76
N ARG A 87 -20.03 -24.41 -13.87
CA ARG A 87 -21.05 -23.38 -14.17
C ARG A 87 -22.13 -23.23 -13.10
N GLU A 88 -22.61 -24.36 -12.54
CA GLU A 88 -23.57 -24.29 -11.42
C GLU A 88 -22.95 -23.79 -10.12
N GLN A 89 -21.68 -24.10 -9.89
CA GLN A 89 -20.96 -23.59 -8.73
C GLN A 89 -20.77 -22.07 -8.85
N LEU A 90 -20.47 -21.56 -10.06
CA LEU A 90 -20.38 -20.13 -10.33
C LEU A 90 -21.72 -19.42 -10.06
N GLN A 91 -22.84 -20.00 -10.52
CA GLN A 91 -24.18 -19.44 -10.26
C GLN A 91 -24.50 -19.34 -8.76
N LYS A 92 -24.08 -20.32 -7.97
CA LYS A 92 -24.31 -20.38 -6.51
C LYS A 92 -23.26 -19.62 -5.69
N LEU A 93 -22.19 -19.14 -6.34
CA LEU A 93 -21.02 -18.58 -5.64
C LEU A 93 -21.38 -17.32 -4.85
N TYR A 94 -22.21 -16.44 -5.40
CA TYR A 94 -22.66 -15.23 -4.69
C TYR A 94 -23.31 -15.56 -3.34
N ARG A 95 -24.24 -16.52 -3.35
CA ARG A 95 -24.90 -16.97 -2.12
C ARG A 95 -23.91 -17.58 -1.13
N ARG A 96 -23.01 -18.44 -1.61
CA ARG A 96 -21.94 -19.02 -0.77
C ARG A 96 -21.08 -17.97 -0.09
N MET A 97 -20.77 -16.87 -0.80
CA MET A 97 -20.00 -15.77 -0.23
C MET A 97 -20.77 -15.00 0.85
N LEU A 98 -22.07 -14.80 0.67
CA LEU A 98 -22.93 -14.19 1.69
C LEU A 98 -23.03 -15.09 2.94
N ASP A 99 -23.21 -16.40 2.74
CA ASP A 99 -23.30 -17.38 3.83
C ASP A 99 -21.96 -17.52 4.60
N ALA A 100 -20.83 -17.30 3.94
CA ALA A 100 -19.49 -17.36 4.57
C ALA A 100 -19.25 -16.23 5.58
N GLY A 101 -19.98 -15.11 5.49
CA GLY A 101 -19.90 -13.97 6.42
C GLY A 101 -18.56 -13.22 6.45
N ARG A 102 -17.54 -13.72 5.75
CA ARG A 102 -16.20 -13.10 5.66
C ARG A 102 -15.85 -12.85 4.20
N PRO A 103 -15.69 -11.58 3.78
CA PRO A 103 -15.41 -11.25 2.38
C PRO A 103 -13.96 -11.54 1.99
N VAL A 104 -13.70 -11.51 0.67
CA VAL A 104 -12.35 -11.46 0.11
C VAL A 104 -11.64 -10.21 0.66
N GLN A 105 -10.40 -10.39 1.10
CA GLN A 105 -9.59 -9.31 1.66
C GLN A 105 -8.99 -8.47 0.52
N ILE A 106 -9.64 -7.36 0.16
CA ILE A 106 -9.12 -6.41 -0.83
C ILE A 106 -8.75 -5.13 -0.09
N ARG A 107 -7.46 -4.84 0.04
CA ARG A 107 -6.92 -3.79 0.91
C ARG A 107 -5.81 -3.00 0.24
N THR A 108 -5.50 -1.81 0.78
CA THR A 108 -4.22 -1.15 0.52
C THR A 108 -3.14 -1.73 1.43
N PHE A 109 -1.86 -1.57 1.07
CA PHE A 109 -0.74 -1.97 1.94
C PHE A 109 -0.91 -1.39 3.35
N HIS A 110 -1.14 -0.09 3.46
CA HIS A 110 -1.30 0.57 4.76
C HIS A 110 -2.46 0.00 5.57
N SER A 111 -3.63 -0.24 4.96
CA SER A 111 -4.78 -0.80 5.68
C SER A 111 -4.59 -2.28 6.04
N TRP A 112 -3.76 -3.01 5.29
CA TRP A 112 -3.39 -4.38 5.63
C TRP A 112 -2.42 -4.41 6.82
N PHE A 113 -1.37 -3.57 6.81
CA PHE A 113 -0.47 -3.45 7.93
C PHE A 113 -1.17 -2.97 9.21
N ALA A 114 -2.05 -1.97 9.10
CA ALA A 114 -2.86 -1.53 10.24
C ALA A 114 -3.71 -2.66 10.82
N ALA A 115 -4.30 -3.52 9.96
CA ALA A 115 -5.04 -4.68 10.43
C ALA A 115 -4.15 -5.73 11.12
N LEU A 116 -2.92 -5.97 10.61
CA LEU A 116 -1.95 -6.85 11.25
C LEU A 116 -1.55 -6.31 12.63
N LEU A 117 -1.23 -5.04 12.73
CA LEU A 117 -0.90 -4.39 13.99
C LEU A 117 -2.07 -4.48 14.98
N GLY A 118 -3.30 -4.24 14.53
CA GLY A 118 -4.51 -4.36 15.37
C GLY A 118 -4.77 -5.78 15.91
N THR A 119 -4.13 -6.81 15.34
CA THR A 119 -4.20 -8.19 15.81
C THR A 119 -2.96 -8.62 16.61
N ALA A 120 -1.97 -7.75 16.75
CA ALA A 120 -0.74 -8.05 17.47
C ALA A 120 -1.01 -8.24 18.97
N PRO A 121 -0.34 -9.21 19.64
CA PRO A 121 -0.45 -9.37 21.08
C PRO A 121 -0.02 -8.08 21.81
N LEU A 122 -0.76 -7.70 22.84
CA LEU A 122 -0.49 -6.49 23.61
C LEU A 122 0.94 -6.43 24.16
N ALA A 123 1.49 -7.56 24.58
CA ALA A 123 2.87 -7.66 25.06
C ALA A 123 3.91 -7.28 23.96
N VAL A 124 3.63 -7.60 22.69
CA VAL A 124 4.51 -7.22 21.57
C VAL A 124 4.42 -5.71 21.32
N LEU A 125 3.21 -5.15 21.34
CA LEU A 125 3.01 -3.71 21.17
C LEU A 125 3.71 -2.92 22.28
N GLN A 126 3.57 -3.35 23.54
CA GLN A 126 4.23 -2.73 24.67
C GLN A 126 5.76 -2.81 24.59
N ALA A 127 6.31 -3.97 24.19
CA ALA A 127 7.75 -4.13 24.00
C ALA A 127 8.33 -3.22 22.94
N GLN A 128 7.51 -2.82 21.94
CA GLN A 128 7.88 -1.91 20.85
C GLN A 128 7.50 -0.45 21.14
N GLY A 129 6.96 -0.13 22.33
CA GLY A 129 6.50 1.21 22.67
C GLY A 129 5.31 1.70 21.83
N LEU A 130 4.54 0.77 21.23
CA LEU A 130 3.41 1.09 20.38
C LEU A 130 2.11 1.15 21.19
N PRO A 131 1.21 2.09 20.90
CA PRO A 131 -0.10 2.16 21.55
C PRO A 131 -0.97 0.96 21.16
N ALA A 132 -1.92 0.58 22.03
CA ALA A 132 -2.85 -0.52 21.76
C ALA A 132 -3.85 -0.20 20.65
N ASN A 133 -4.17 1.09 20.48
CA ASN A 133 -5.06 1.58 19.43
C ASN A 133 -4.35 2.64 18.61
N TYR A 134 -4.37 2.48 17.29
CA TYR A 134 -3.95 3.51 16.34
C TYR A 134 -4.92 3.59 15.19
N GLU A 135 -5.06 4.78 14.67
CA GLU A 135 -5.73 5.06 13.43
C GLU A 135 -4.71 5.38 12.34
N LEU A 136 -5.00 4.91 11.13
CA LEU A 136 -4.20 5.27 9.98
C LEU A 136 -4.55 6.71 9.58
N LEU A 137 -3.60 7.62 9.74
CA LEU A 137 -3.76 8.99 9.25
C LEU A 137 -3.79 8.98 7.72
N GLU A 138 -4.86 9.53 7.14
CA GLU A 138 -4.98 9.71 5.69
C GLU A 138 -4.21 10.94 5.22
N ASP A 139 -4.13 11.95 6.06
CA ASP A 139 -3.40 13.19 5.87
C ASP A 139 -2.58 13.47 7.13
N ASP A 140 -1.29 13.64 6.98
CA ASP A 140 -0.35 13.91 8.06
C ASP A 140 -0.11 15.40 8.30
N ALA A 141 -0.78 16.30 7.56
CA ALA A 141 -0.57 17.74 7.63
C ALA A 141 -0.80 18.32 9.04
N GLU A 142 -1.73 17.75 9.80
CA GLU A 142 -1.97 18.18 11.18
C GLU A 142 -0.84 17.72 12.09
N ALA A 143 -0.43 16.46 12.00
CA ALA A 143 0.67 15.90 12.77
C ALA A 143 1.99 16.62 12.44
N VAL A 144 2.23 16.94 11.17
CA VAL A 144 3.40 17.75 10.74
C VAL A 144 3.39 19.12 11.40
N ARG A 145 2.23 19.80 11.46
CA ARG A 145 2.11 21.10 12.14
C ARG A 145 2.44 21.02 13.63
N GLU A 146 2.00 19.95 14.29
CA GLU A 146 2.27 19.75 15.72
C GLU A 146 3.76 19.56 16.03
N VAL A 147 4.53 18.98 15.10
CA VAL A 147 5.98 18.76 15.26
C VAL A 147 6.79 20.06 15.23
N TRP A 148 6.33 21.08 14.51
CA TRP A 148 7.11 22.33 14.36
C TRP A 148 7.38 23.07 15.66
N ARG A 149 6.40 23.13 16.55
CA ARG A 149 6.55 23.86 17.82
C ARG A 149 7.61 23.22 18.74
N PRO A 150 7.56 21.91 19.04
CA PRO A 150 8.61 21.22 19.80
C PRO A 150 9.98 21.32 19.12
N PHE A 151 10.05 21.16 17.80
CA PHE A 151 11.29 21.28 17.04
C PHE A 151 11.95 22.65 17.25
N LEU A 152 11.22 23.74 17.04
CA LEU A 152 11.74 25.09 17.24
C LEU A 152 12.11 25.38 18.70
N GLN A 153 11.42 24.76 19.66
CA GLN A 153 11.81 24.85 21.08
C GLN A 153 13.16 24.16 21.32
N THR A 154 13.38 22.97 20.75
CA THR A 154 14.64 22.26 20.84
C THR A 154 15.78 23.07 20.18
N VAL A 155 15.55 23.59 18.97
CA VAL A 155 16.50 24.50 18.29
C VAL A 155 16.85 25.72 19.14
N ALA A 156 15.87 26.31 19.82
CA ALA A 156 16.13 27.47 20.69
C ALA A 156 16.94 27.16 21.95
N GLN A 157 16.84 25.93 22.45
CA GLN A 157 17.51 25.48 23.68
C GLN A 157 18.91 24.94 23.44
N ASP A 158 19.17 24.36 22.28
CA ASP A 158 20.48 23.82 21.88
C ASP A 158 21.26 24.83 21.05
N ALA A 159 22.46 25.22 21.54
CA ALA A 159 23.27 26.23 20.90
C ALA A 159 23.84 25.79 19.54
N ALA A 160 24.17 24.50 19.39
CA ALA A 160 24.72 23.96 18.13
C ALA A 160 23.62 23.90 17.06
N LEU A 161 22.46 23.30 17.39
CA LEU A 161 21.30 23.23 16.48
C LEU A 161 20.81 24.62 16.07
N ARG A 162 20.86 25.59 16.97
CA ARG A 162 20.49 26.97 16.67
C ARG A 162 21.45 27.61 15.68
N ALA A 163 22.77 27.43 15.87
CA ALA A 163 23.76 27.96 14.95
C ALA A 163 23.59 27.37 13.54
N ASP A 164 23.35 26.06 13.44
CA ASP A 164 23.12 25.38 12.16
C ASP A 164 21.83 25.85 11.49
N TYR A 165 20.75 25.99 12.25
CA TYR A 165 19.48 26.50 11.74
C TYR A 165 19.61 27.96 11.24
N GLU A 166 20.27 28.84 12.03
CA GLU A 166 20.51 30.23 11.65
C GLU A 166 21.39 30.32 10.39
N ALA A 167 22.43 29.50 10.28
CA ALA A 167 23.27 29.42 9.09
C ALA A 167 22.49 28.96 7.85
N ALA A 168 21.65 27.94 8.00
CA ALA A 168 20.78 27.47 6.92
C ALA A 168 19.79 28.55 6.46
N VAL A 169 19.18 29.26 7.40
CA VAL A 169 18.24 30.35 7.09
C VAL A 169 18.96 31.54 6.46
N ALA A 170 20.17 31.91 6.93
CA ALA A 170 20.96 32.99 6.35
C ALA A 170 21.37 32.68 4.91
N ARG A 171 21.71 31.42 4.62
CA ARG A 171 22.20 30.98 3.30
C ARG A 171 21.07 30.76 2.28
N HIS A 172 19.97 30.18 2.68
CA HIS A 172 18.94 29.71 1.78
C HIS A 172 17.60 30.45 1.92
N GLY A 173 17.45 31.23 2.96
CA GLY A 173 16.18 31.88 3.32
C GLY A 173 15.23 30.95 4.08
N ARG A 174 14.37 31.54 4.89
CA ARG A 174 13.46 30.83 5.77
C ARG A 174 12.54 29.85 5.04
N SER A 175 12.00 30.25 3.88
CA SER A 175 11.05 29.41 3.12
C SER A 175 11.72 28.15 2.56
N GLN A 176 12.94 28.26 2.04
CA GLN A 176 13.65 27.09 1.49
C GLN A 176 14.12 26.15 2.60
N THR A 177 14.61 26.71 3.72
CA THR A 177 14.97 25.91 4.90
C THR A 177 13.75 25.15 5.42
N HIS A 178 12.60 25.79 5.52
CA HIS A 178 11.36 25.13 5.94
C HIS A 178 10.96 23.98 4.99
N LYS A 179 10.98 24.23 3.68
CA LYS A 179 10.71 23.18 2.66
C LYS A 179 11.68 22.00 2.75
N ALA A 180 12.98 22.28 2.99
CA ALA A 180 13.97 21.21 3.14
C ALA A 180 13.69 20.35 4.37
N LEU A 181 13.34 20.97 5.49
CA LEU A 181 12.96 20.26 6.71
C LEU A 181 11.67 19.46 6.56
N GLU A 182 10.64 20.01 5.89
CA GLU A 182 9.43 19.23 5.53
C GLU A 182 9.76 18.05 4.62
N GLY A 183 10.64 18.24 3.66
CA GLY A 183 11.11 17.17 2.78
C GLY A 183 11.86 16.08 3.54
N ALA A 184 12.70 16.43 4.50
CA ALA A 184 13.39 15.49 5.39
C ALA A 184 12.41 14.75 6.29
N LEU A 185 11.44 15.45 6.88
CA LEU A 185 10.39 14.84 7.70
C LEU A 185 9.52 13.85 6.92
N SER A 186 9.17 14.17 5.68
CA SER A 186 8.38 13.26 4.81
C SER A 186 9.14 11.99 4.44
N LYS A 187 10.49 12.04 4.45
CA LYS A 187 11.41 10.92 4.18
C LYS A 187 12.20 10.51 5.42
N ARG A 188 11.63 10.71 6.59
CA ARG A 188 12.36 10.50 7.87
C ARG A 188 12.97 9.12 8.03
N VAL A 189 12.30 8.07 7.55
CA VAL A 189 12.79 6.70 7.66
C VAL A 189 14.04 6.51 6.80
N GLU A 190 13.97 6.92 5.53
CA GLU A 190 15.09 6.83 4.61
C GLU A 190 16.25 7.71 5.07
N PHE A 191 15.93 8.89 5.60
CA PHE A 191 16.95 9.83 6.11
C PHE A 191 17.66 9.24 7.34
N THR A 192 16.91 8.71 8.31
CA THR A 192 17.49 8.07 9.51
C THR A 192 18.38 6.88 9.15
N LEU A 193 17.90 5.99 8.24
CA LEU A 193 18.69 4.85 7.79
C LEU A 193 19.96 5.26 7.04
N ALA A 194 19.90 6.32 6.25
CA ALA A 194 21.06 6.85 5.52
C ALA A 194 22.07 7.51 6.47
N ASP A 195 21.60 8.21 7.49
CA ASP A 195 22.42 8.85 8.52
C ASP A 195 23.13 7.81 9.38
N GLU A 196 22.41 6.81 9.89
CA GLU A 196 22.98 5.68 10.64
C GLU A 196 24.05 4.92 9.83
N ALA A 197 23.91 4.84 8.51
CA ALA A 197 24.86 4.21 7.60
C ALA A 197 26.03 5.16 7.20
N GLY A 198 26.05 6.41 7.67
CA GLY A 198 27.06 7.42 7.30
C GLY A 198 27.00 7.86 5.82
N ILE A 199 25.89 7.56 5.13
CA ILE A 199 25.73 7.87 3.69
C ILE A 199 25.42 9.35 3.48
N VAL A 200 24.77 10.01 4.43
CA VAL A 200 24.36 11.41 4.29
C VAL A 200 25.59 12.30 4.11
N ASP A 201 26.59 12.18 4.97
CA ASP A 201 27.81 12.96 4.88
C ASP A 201 28.65 12.62 3.64
N ALA A 202 28.71 11.33 3.27
CA ALA A 202 29.43 10.86 2.09
C ALA A 202 28.73 11.22 0.76
N SER A 203 27.43 11.51 0.77
CA SER A 203 26.65 11.81 -0.44
C SER A 203 26.87 13.21 -1.03
N VAL A 204 27.44 14.12 -0.23
CA VAL A 204 27.72 15.49 -0.63
C VAL A 204 29.26 15.70 -0.62
N PRO A 205 29.95 15.31 -1.71
CA PRO A 205 31.41 15.54 -1.80
C PRO A 205 31.71 17.02 -1.70
N ALA A 206 32.88 17.36 -1.08
CA ALA A 206 33.34 18.73 -1.01
C ALA A 206 33.45 19.35 -2.40
N PHE A 207 33.19 20.64 -2.52
CA PHE A 207 33.20 21.34 -3.83
C PHE A 207 34.51 21.09 -4.60
N GLY A 208 35.68 21.15 -3.91
CA GLY A 208 36.99 20.90 -4.50
C GLY A 208 37.19 19.44 -4.98
N GLU A 209 36.55 18.47 -4.37
CA GLU A 209 36.59 17.07 -4.85
C GLU A 209 35.78 16.90 -6.13
N ARG A 210 34.63 17.58 -6.22
CA ARG A 210 33.74 17.50 -7.40
C ARG A 210 34.23 18.38 -8.57
N PHE A 211 34.88 19.47 -8.28
CA PHE A 211 35.37 20.46 -9.25
C PHE A 211 36.80 20.86 -8.95
N PRO A 212 37.79 19.96 -9.14
CA PRO A 212 39.20 20.25 -8.80
C PRO A 212 39.75 21.43 -9.57
N ASP A 213 39.30 21.65 -10.80
CA ASP A 213 39.73 22.77 -11.66
C ASP A 213 39.24 24.16 -11.20
N LEU A 214 38.25 24.19 -10.27
CA LEU A 214 37.66 25.43 -9.73
C LEU A 214 37.99 25.65 -8.26
N ALA A 215 38.78 24.77 -7.66
CA ALA A 215 39.15 24.79 -6.24
C ALA A 215 40.44 25.55 -5.94
N GLY A 216 40.88 26.44 -6.84
CA GLY A 216 42.11 27.29 -6.71
C GLY A 216 41.84 28.68 -6.17
#